data_a9327b01448292b00a7cd584169c7c99
#
_entry.id   a9327b01448292b00a7cd584169c7c99
#
_cell.length_a   1.000
_cell.length_b   1.000
_cell.length_c   1.000
_cell.angle_alpha   90.00
_cell.angle_beta   90.00
_cell.angle_gamma   90.00
#
_symmetry.space_group_name_H-M   'P 1'
#
loop_
_entity.id
_entity.type
_entity.pdbx_description
1 polymer ?
#
loop_
_entity_poly.entity_id
_entity_poly.type
_entity_poly.pdbx_seq_one_letter_code
_entity_poly.pdbx_strand_id
1 'polypeptide(L)'
;MRLRKLYEHPIFIQLVVFTVLIGIVPLILISGFVFYKMADMAREEVMDSHEQVILQYTDGVEEKLRQYQESVIQIANNTIILKTLQQEDSDAYTRGRRVSEEVVKSLLLERKTEINSCMVYSTLAQNPIYGQRASMLKEAAREGWFQKKNATQDGWYLYFATGQQENLMAIVKTIQNIDVNSYRKEDIGIVKLDLNIARLFAPAKQEKNTSFQLILCDSANDILYSSLSDGGVNAEQILSAVDEQNTNCLLYTSPS
;
A
#
# COMPACT_ATOMS: atom_id res chain seq x y z
N MET A 1 -10.51 -56.52 -52.14
CA MET A 1 -11.12 -57.73 -51.56
C MET A 1 -10.09 -58.64 -50.83
N ARG A 2 -8.81 -58.22 -50.62
CA ARG A 2 -7.77 -59.08 -49.92
C ARG A 2 -7.58 -58.73 -48.43
N LEU A 3 -8.00 -57.60 -47.95
CA LEU A 3 -7.81 -57.18 -46.53
C LEU A 3 -8.76 -57.91 -45.55
N ARG A 4 -9.94 -58.40 -46.01
CA ARG A 4 -10.94 -59.05 -45.15
C ARG A 4 -10.55 -60.44 -44.67
N LYS A 5 -9.64 -61.18 -45.44
CA LYS A 5 -9.14 -62.52 -45.08
C LYS A 5 -8.00 -62.51 -44.04
N LEU A 6 -7.26 -61.40 -43.92
CA LEU A 6 -6.19 -61.25 -42.93
C LEU A 6 -6.73 -61.12 -41.47
N TYR A 7 -7.94 -60.64 -41.32
CA TYR A 7 -8.58 -60.45 -40.03
C TYR A 7 -9.07 -61.74 -39.34
N GLU A 8 -9.17 -62.85 -40.11
CA GLU A 8 -9.64 -64.14 -39.59
C GLU A 8 -8.50 -65.05 -39.06
N HIS A 9 -7.26 -64.62 -39.14
CA HIS A 9 -6.10 -65.40 -38.62
C HIS A 9 -5.83 -64.97 -37.15
N PRO A 10 -5.93 -65.88 -36.17
CA PRO A 10 -5.65 -65.59 -34.76
C PRO A 10 -4.26 -65.01 -34.51
N ILE A 11 -3.28 -65.35 -35.37
CA ILE A 11 -1.89 -64.88 -35.34
C ILE A 11 -1.83 -63.38 -35.68
N PHE A 12 -2.62 -62.89 -36.64
CA PHE A 12 -2.63 -61.46 -37.01
C PHE A 12 -3.20 -60.60 -35.88
N ILE A 13 -4.28 -61.05 -35.21
CA ILE A 13 -4.87 -60.37 -34.08
C ILE A 13 -3.89 -60.31 -32.92
N GLN A 14 -3.20 -61.42 -32.62
CA GLN A 14 -2.17 -61.45 -31.58
C GLN A 14 -1.03 -60.49 -31.88
N LEU A 15 -0.56 -60.39 -33.12
CA LEU A 15 0.54 -59.50 -33.52
C LEU A 15 0.12 -58.05 -33.40
N VAL A 16 -1.10 -57.70 -33.78
CA VAL A 16 -1.66 -56.34 -33.61
C VAL A 16 -1.78 -55.96 -32.13
N VAL A 17 -2.34 -56.87 -31.29
CA VAL A 17 -2.45 -56.64 -29.87
C VAL A 17 -1.07 -56.47 -29.21
N PHE A 18 -0.09 -57.29 -29.60
CA PHE A 18 1.29 -57.18 -29.10
C PHE A 18 1.93 -55.84 -29.50
N THR A 19 1.74 -55.35 -30.72
CA THR A 19 2.27 -54.08 -31.21
C THR A 19 1.60 -52.92 -30.46
N VAL A 20 0.30 -52.98 -30.22
CA VAL A 20 -0.41 -51.96 -29.43
C VAL A 20 0.04 -51.97 -27.97
N LEU A 21 0.18 -53.13 -27.36
CA LEU A 21 0.54 -53.26 -25.95
C LEU A 21 1.98 -52.85 -25.68
N ILE A 22 2.92 -53.18 -26.56
CA ILE A 22 4.34 -52.86 -26.36
C ILE A 22 4.72 -51.46 -26.90
N GLY A 23 4.05 -50.99 -27.96
CA GLY A 23 4.37 -49.71 -28.59
C GLY A 23 3.52 -48.54 -28.14
N ILE A 24 2.21 -48.69 -28.17
CA ILE A 24 1.28 -47.58 -27.97
C ILE A 24 1.03 -47.31 -26.46
N VAL A 25 0.86 -48.37 -25.67
CA VAL A 25 0.58 -48.20 -24.23
C VAL A 25 1.69 -47.51 -23.48
N PRO A 26 2.98 -47.87 -23.61
CA PRO A 26 4.08 -47.16 -22.99
C PRO A 26 4.18 -45.68 -23.45
N LEU A 27 3.91 -45.44 -24.74
CA LEU A 27 3.95 -44.08 -25.28
C LEU A 27 2.87 -43.18 -24.66
N ILE A 28 1.66 -43.70 -24.49
CA ILE A 28 0.56 -42.99 -23.80
C ILE A 28 0.90 -42.72 -22.34
N LEU A 29 1.46 -43.71 -21.62
CA LEU A 29 1.85 -43.56 -20.23
C LEU A 29 2.96 -42.53 -20.06
N ILE A 30 3.99 -42.55 -20.91
CA ILE A 30 5.09 -41.57 -20.88
C ILE A 30 4.55 -40.17 -21.19
N SER A 31 3.73 -40.03 -22.25
CA SER A 31 3.14 -38.75 -22.63
C SER A 31 2.23 -38.20 -21.52
N GLY A 32 1.44 -39.05 -20.88
CA GLY A 32 0.59 -38.66 -19.74
C GLY A 32 1.43 -38.22 -18.55
N PHE A 33 2.50 -38.92 -18.24
CA PHE A 33 3.41 -38.56 -17.15
C PHE A 33 4.13 -37.24 -17.43
N VAL A 34 4.65 -37.04 -18.64
CA VAL A 34 5.31 -35.79 -19.06
C VAL A 34 4.33 -34.65 -19.02
N PHE A 35 3.10 -34.81 -19.52
CA PHE A 35 2.07 -33.78 -19.47
C PHE A 35 1.71 -33.38 -18.03
N TYR A 36 1.55 -34.38 -17.15
CA TYR A 36 1.28 -34.12 -15.74
C TYR A 36 2.42 -33.34 -15.07
N LYS A 37 3.68 -33.75 -15.32
CA LYS A 37 4.87 -33.05 -14.79
C LYS A 37 5.00 -31.62 -15.34
N MET A 38 4.75 -31.42 -16.63
CA MET A 38 4.78 -30.09 -17.23
C MET A 38 3.68 -29.16 -16.67
N ALA A 39 2.48 -29.70 -16.44
CA ALA A 39 1.39 -28.96 -15.82
C ALA A 39 1.70 -28.56 -14.38
N ASP A 40 2.34 -29.43 -13.62
CA ASP A 40 2.77 -29.18 -12.24
C ASP A 40 3.87 -28.11 -12.19
N MET A 41 4.91 -28.26 -13.01
CA MET A 41 5.98 -27.24 -13.13
C MET A 41 5.45 -25.88 -13.59
N ALA A 42 4.55 -25.85 -14.58
CA ALA A 42 3.95 -24.60 -15.03
C ALA A 42 3.13 -23.90 -13.95
N ARG A 43 2.43 -24.68 -13.10
CA ARG A 43 1.69 -24.14 -11.97
C ARG A 43 2.64 -23.55 -10.91
N GLU A 44 3.73 -24.25 -10.59
CA GLU A 44 4.75 -23.81 -9.65
C GLU A 44 5.43 -22.51 -10.14
N GLU A 45 5.84 -22.46 -11.40
CA GLU A 45 6.45 -21.27 -12.03
C GLU A 45 5.50 -20.06 -12.04
N VAL A 46 4.21 -20.28 -12.30
CA VAL A 46 3.20 -19.22 -12.22
C VAL A 46 3.03 -18.71 -10.78
N MET A 47 3.00 -19.60 -9.79
CA MET A 47 2.90 -19.22 -8.39
C MET A 47 4.11 -18.41 -7.93
N ASP A 48 5.32 -18.87 -8.25
CA ASP A 48 6.57 -18.16 -7.93
C ASP A 48 6.61 -16.78 -8.59
N SER A 49 6.16 -16.69 -9.85
CA SER A 49 6.07 -15.41 -10.55
C SER A 49 5.09 -14.46 -9.89
N HIS A 50 3.93 -14.94 -9.45
CA HIS A 50 2.95 -14.11 -8.71
C HIS A 50 3.49 -13.64 -7.36
N GLU A 51 4.18 -14.52 -6.62
CA GLU A 51 4.81 -14.16 -5.35
C GLU A 51 5.85 -13.04 -5.55
N GLN A 52 6.71 -13.15 -6.56
CA GLN A 52 7.69 -12.11 -6.89
C GLN A 52 7.03 -10.78 -7.23
N VAL A 53 5.94 -10.77 -8.00
CA VAL A 53 5.19 -9.54 -8.33
C VAL A 53 4.61 -8.91 -7.07
N ILE A 54 4.04 -9.70 -6.17
CA ILE A 54 3.49 -9.21 -4.90
C ILE A 54 4.59 -8.60 -4.03
N LEU A 55 5.74 -9.28 -3.88
CA LEU A 55 6.88 -8.77 -3.14
C LEU A 55 7.39 -7.46 -3.72
N GLN A 56 7.61 -7.39 -5.04
CA GLN A 56 8.05 -6.17 -5.71
C GLN A 56 7.06 -5.02 -5.53
N TYR A 57 5.76 -5.31 -5.57
CA TYR A 57 4.72 -4.31 -5.33
C TYR A 57 4.77 -3.79 -3.90
N THR A 58 4.94 -4.69 -2.92
CA THR A 58 5.05 -4.36 -1.50
C THR A 58 6.25 -3.46 -1.23
N ASP A 59 7.42 -3.88 -1.71
CA ASP A 59 8.65 -3.11 -1.59
C ASP A 59 8.49 -1.70 -2.19
N GLY A 60 7.81 -1.61 -3.33
CA GLY A 60 7.52 -0.35 -3.99
C GLY A 60 6.59 0.57 -3.18
N VAL A 61 5.60 0.01 -2.51
CA VAL A 61 4.70 0.77 -1.61
C VAL A 61 5.44 1.21 -0.36
N GLU A 62 6.19 0.31 0.27
CA GLU A 62 6.98 0.60 1.47
C GLU A 62 8.00 1.72 1.21
N GLU A 63 8.71 1.66 0.09
CA GLU A 63 9.65 2.70 -0.32
C GLU A 63 8.96 4.06 -0.52
N LYS A 64 7.77 4.08 -1.14
CA LYS A 64 6.98 5.31 -1.26
C LYS A 64 6.58 5.87 0.10
N LEU A 65 6.10 5.02 1.00
CA LEU A 65 5.70 5.42 2.35
C LEU A 65 6.90 6.00 3.12
N ARG A 66 8.06 5.37 3.00
CA ARG A 66 9.31 5.86 3.59
C ARG A 66 9.68 7.24 3.05
N GLN A 67 9.58 7.47 1.74
CA GLN A 67 9.84 8.77 1.12
C GLN A 67 8.88 9.86 1.64
N TYR A 68 7.59 9.54 1.80
CA TYR A 68 6.63 10.48 2.39
C TYR A 68 6.96 10.82 3.84
N GLN A 69 7.36 9.83 4.62
CA GLN A 69 7.79 10.04 5.99
C GLN A 69 9.03 10.94 6.06
N GLU A 70 10.03 10.71 5.21
CA GLU A 70 11.21 11.56 5.10
C GLU A 70 10.85 12.99 4.71
N SER A 71 9.94 13.18 3.76
CA SER A 71 9.46 14.51 3.38
C SER A 71 8.79 15.25 4.55
N VAL A 72 7.98 14.56 5.34
CA VAL A 72 7.35 15.13 6.53
C VAL A 72 8.40 15.51 7.58
N ILE A 73 9.42 14.68 7.79
CA ILE A 73 10.54 14.96 8.69
C ILE A 73 11.33 16.17 8.20
N GLN A 74 11.59 16.28 6.91
CA GLN A 74 12.28 17.45 6.34
C GLN A 74 11.48 18.73 6.54
N ILE A 75 10.17 18.71 6.35
CA ILE A 75 9.30 19.86 6.61
C ILE A 75 9.31 20.22 8.10
N ALA A 76 9.22 19.21 8.98
CA ALA A 76 9.23 19.44 10.42
C ALA A 76 10.55 20.05 10.93
N ASN A 77 11.67 19.73 10.28
CA ASN A 77 12.99 20.24 10.62
C ASN A 77 13.41 21.45 9.77
N ASN A 78 12.51 22.00 8.93
CA ASN A 78 12.83 23.15 8.09
C ASN A 78 13.06 24.40 8.95
N THR A 79 14.27 24.94 8.90
CA THR A 79 14.67 26.10 9.73
C THR A 79 13.87 27.35 9.44
N ILE A 80 13.38 27.54 8.22
CA ILE A 80 12.53 28.69 7.85
C ILE A 80 11.16 28.53 8.49
N ILE A 81 10.58 27.33 8.47
CA ILE A 81 9.31 27.03 9.14
C ILE A 81 9.46 27.24 10.65
N LEU A 82 10.50 26.64 11.26
CA LEU A 82 10.77 26.78 12.69
C LEU A 82 10.86 28.26 13.10
N LYS A 83 11.68 29.05 12.41
CA LYS A 83 11.83 30.49 12.67
C LYS A 83 10.52 31.24 12.47
N THR A 84 9.76 30.94 11.41
CA THR A 84 8.50 31.61 11.10
C THR A 84 7.43 31.34 12.14
N LEU A 85 7.38 30.14 12.71
CA LEU A 85 6.44 29.83 13.81
C LEU A 85 6.76 30.62 15.08
N GLN A 86 8.01 30.92 15.34
CA GLN A 86 8.49 31.63 16.53
C GLN A 86 8.52 33.17 16.39
N GLN A 87 8.48 33.68 15.15
CA GLN A 87 8.57 35.13 14.89
C GLN A 87 7.33 35.87 15.35
N GLU A 88 7.54 36.97 16.11
CA GLU A 88 6.47 37.86 16.58
C GLU A 88 6.26 39.08 15.65
N ASP A 89 7.25 39.39 14.78
CA ASP A 89 7.35 40.66 14.05
C ASP A 89 6.46 40.76 12.79
N SER A 90 5.67 39.74 12.46
CA SER A 90 4.83 39.73 11.25
C SER A 90 3.38 39.34 11.57
N ASP A 91 2.45 39.76 10.69
CA ASP A 91 1.06 39.36 10.85
C ASP A 91 0.84 37.86 10.58
N ALA A 92 -0.25 37.32 11.10
CA ALA A 92 -0.57 35.90 11.05
C ALA A 92 -0.70 35.32 9.61
N TYR A 93 -1.17 36.13 8.67
CA TYR A 93 -1.34 35.70 7.28
C TYR A 93 0.00 35.70 6.53
N THR A 94 0.86 36.69 6.80
CA THR A 94 2.22 36.70 6.21
C THR A 94 3.04 35.51 6.70
N ARG A 95 2.97 35.17 7.99
CA ARG A 95 3.60 33.95 8.52
C ARG A 95 3.02 32.69 7.87
N GLY A 96 1.71 32.57 7.81
CA GLY A 96 1.04 31.44 7.21
C GLY A 96 1.35 31.26 5.71
N ARG A 97 1.49 32.36 4.96
CA ARG A 97 1.91 32.34 3.57
C ARG A 97 3.34 31.83 3.44
N ARG A 98 4.29 32.35 4.26
CA ARG A 98 5.69 31.90 4.23
C ARG A 98 5.81 30.42 4.55
N VAL A 99 5.11 29.92 5.55
CA VAL A 99 5.07 28.48 5.86
C VAL A 99 4.49 27.70 4.68
N SER A 100 3.39 28.17 4.08
CA SER A 100 2.75 27.52 2.94
C SER A 100 3.69 27.42 1.73
N GLU A 101 4.46 28.47 1.45
CA GLU A 101 5.46 28.51 0.37
C GLU A 101 6.58 27.48 0.61
N GLU A 102 7.08 27.37 1.84
CA GLU A 102 8.12 26.38 2.18
C GLU A 102 7.61 24.94 2.11
N VAL A 103 6.37 24.68 2.54
CA VAL A 103 5.73 23.38 2.38
C VAL A 103 5.62 23.02 0.89
N VAL A 104 5.16 23.96 0.06
CA VAL A 104 5.05 23.74 -1.39
C VAL A 104 6.41 23.46 -2.00
N LYS A 105 7.47 24.21 -1.65
CA LYS A 105 8.83 23.95 -2.16
C LYS A 105 9.31 22.55 -1.78
N SER A 106 9.08 22.12 -0.57
CA SER A 106 9.48 20.79 -0.09
C SER A 106 8.72 19.66 -0.81
N LEU A 107 7.45 19.89 -1.21
CA LEU A 107 6.62 18.91 -1.92
C LEU A 107 6.69 19.01 -3.44
N LEU A 108 7.13 20.16 -4.01
CA LEU A 108 7.19 20.37 -5.46
C LEU A 108 8.17 19.47 -6.20
N LEU A 109 9.17 18.94 -5.50
CA LEU A 109 10.06 17.92 -6.05
C LEU A 109 9.32 16.60 -6.32
N GLU A 110 8.10 16.45 -5.77
CA GLU A 110 7.29 15.26 -5.84
C GLU A 110 5.87 15.60 -6.29
N ARG A 111 5.66 15.76 -7.61
CA ARG A 111 4.29 15.82 -8.20
C ARG A 111 3.63 14.45 -8.10
N LYS A 112 3.28 14.02 -6.90
CA LYS A 112 2.65 12.73 -6.66
C LYS A 112 1.14 12.93 -6.53
N THR A 113 0.40 12.19 -7.34
CA THR A 113 -1.07 12.24 -7.38
C THR A 113 -1.71 11.69 -6.11
N GLU A 114 -0.94 10.94 -5.33
CA GLU A 114 -1.34 10.32 -4.06
C GLU A 114 -1.45 11.35 -2.92
N ILE A 115 -0.74 12.48 -3.01
CA ILE A 115 -0.80 13.53 -1.98
C ILE A 115 -2.13 14.27 -2.10
N ASN A 116 -2.95 14.17 -1.06
CA ASN A 116 -4.20 14.92 -0.95
C ASN A 116 -3.96 16.31 -0.39
N SER A 117 -3.27 16.43 0.75
CA SER A 117 -2.93 17.70 1.37
C SER A 117 -1.68 17.60 2.23
N CYS A 118 -1.03 18.73 2.50
CA CYS A 118 -0.01 18.86 3.53
C CYS A 118 -0.23 20.14 4.29
N MET A 119 -0.33 20.04 5.61
CA MET A 119 -0.64 21.15 6.51
C MET A 119 0.39 21.25 7.63
N VAL A 120 0.72 22.47 7.99
CA VAL A 120 1.49 22.79 9.19
C VAL A 120 0.56 23.47 10.20
N TYR A 121 0.45 22.91 11.38
CA TYR A 121 -0.34 23.44 12.47
C TYR A 121 0.56 24.02 13.56
N SER A 122 0.34 25.28 13.96
CA SER A 122 1.04 25.88 15.10
C SER A 122 0.30 25.59 16.42
N THR A 123 1.08 25.27 17.44
CA THR A 123 0.60 25.17 18.83
C THR A 123 0.71 26.50 19.59
N LEU A 124 1.50 27.45 19.05
CA LEU A 124 1.81 28.71 19.72
C LEU A 124 0.65 29.71 19.59
N ALA A 125 -0.14 29.83 20.65
CA ALA A 125 -1.31 30.75 20.68
C ALA A 125 -0.91 32.23 20.53
N GLN A 126 0.28 32.59 21.02
CA GLN A 126 0.82 33.95 20.93
C GLN A 126 1.24 34.32 19.51
N ASN A 127 1.59 33.33 18.70
CA ASN A 127 2.05 33.50 17.30
C ASN A 127 1.11 32.78 16.33
N PRO A 128 -0.13 33.27 16.13
CA PRO A 128 -1.08 32.60 15.27
C PRO A 128 -0.63 32.61 13.80
N ILE A 129 -0.91 31.54 13.08
CA ILE A 129 -0.66 31.41 11.64
C ILE A 129 -1.95 31.03 10.91
N TYR A 130 -2.18 31.65 9.75
CA TYR A 130 -3.30 31.34 8.86
C TYR A 130 -2.85 31.42 7.41
N GLY A 131 -3.05 30.32 6.68
CA GLY A 131 -2.64 30.23 5.27
C GLY A 131 -3.23 29.01 4.58
N GLN A 132 -2.90 28.84 3.33
CA GLN A 132 -3.41 27.73 2.53
C GLN A 132 -2.96 26.36 3.05
N ARG A 133 -1.74 26.30 3.61
CA ARG A 133 -1.12 25.07 4.17
C ARG A 133 -0.61 25.29 5.59
N ALA A 134 -1.19 26.27 6.27
CA ALA A 134 -0.80 26.62 7.62
C ALA A 134 -2.03 27.06 8.41
N SER A 135 -2.19 26.56 9.64
CA SER A 135 -3.30 26.89 10.52
C SER A 135 -2.92 26.69 11.98
N MET A 136 -3.84 27.02 12.89
CA MET A 136 -3.69 26.74 14.31
C MET A 136 -4.15 25.31 14.61
N LEU A 137 -3.45 24.62 15.51
CA LEU A 137 -3.78 23.24 15.87
C LEU A 137 -5.18 23.09 16.47
N LYS A 138 -5.68 24.13 17.18
CA LYS A 138 -7.05 24.14 17.73
C LYS A 138 -8.14 23.96 16.66
N GLU A 139 -7.87 24.34 15.41
CA GLU A 139 -8.82 24.21 14.31
C GLU A 139 -8.91 22.75 13.82
N ALA A 140 -7.83 22.00 13.97
CA ALA A 140 -7.80 20.58 13.66
C ALA A 140 -8.46 19.68 14.71
N ALA A 141 -8.87 20.22 15.85
CA ALA A 141 -9.41 19.44 16.98
C ALA A 141 -10.64 18.58 16.63
N ARG A 142 -11.37 18.95 15.57
CA ARG A 142 -12.56 18.21 15.09
C ARG A 142 -12.24 17.15 14.03
N GLU A 143 -11.00 17.10 13.54
CA GLU A 143 -10.59 16.15 12.53
C GLU A 143 -10.29 14.77 13.16
N GLY A 144 -10.69 13.69 12.47
CA GLY A 144 -10.56 12.33 12.99
C GLY A 144 -9.12 11.91 13.32
N TRP A 145 -8.14 12.38 12.53
CA TRP A 145 -6.73 12.12 12.79
C TRP A 145 -6.24 12.73 14.11
N PHE A 146 -6.75 13.93 14.46
CA PHE A 146 -6.35 14.63 15.67
C PHE A 146 -6.84 13.90 16.92
N GLN A 147 -8.06 13.38 16.87
CA GLN A 147 -8.61 12.57 17.97
C GLN A 147 -7.79 11.30 18.19
N LYS A 148 -7.34 10.66 17.10
CA LYS A 148 -6.45 9.50 17.18
C LYS A 148 -5.05 9.89 17.71
N LYS A 149 -4.52 11.05 17.30
CA LYS A 149 -3.21 11.54 17.75
C LYS A 149 -3.14 11.78 19.26
N ASN A 150 -4.20 12.25 19.88
CA ASN A 150 -4.21 12.47 21.33
C ASN A 150 -3.95 11.19 22.14
N ALA A 151 -4.12 10.02 21.55
CA ALA A 151 -3.85 8.73 22.18
C ALA A 151 -2.41 8.22 21.93
N THR A 152 -1.68 8.77 20.93
CA THR A 152 -0.36 8.31 20.49
C THR A 152 0.54 9.49 20.12
N GLN A 153 1.86 9.24 20.06
CA GLN A 153 2.87 10.19 19.60
C GLN A 153 2.87 10.32 18.07
N ASP A 154 3.94 10.88 17.48
CA ASP A 154 4.13 10.94 16.03
C ASP A 154 3.88 9.59 15.36
N GLY A 155 3.24 9.57 14.18
CA GLY A 155 2.93 8.31 13.52
C GLY A 155 2.02 8.42 12.30
N TRP A 156 1.44 7.29 11.96
CA TRP A 156 0.52 7.10 10.87
C TRP A 156 -0.90 6.95 11.40
N TYR A 157 -1.84 7.67 10.80
CA TYR A 157 -3.24 7.67 11.23
C TYR A 157 -4.14 7.46 10.02
N LEU A 158 -4.92 6.39 10.06
CA LEU A 158 -5.99 6.16 9.10
C LEU A 158 -7.26 6.85 9.57
N TYR A 159 -7.88 7.63 8.71
CA TYR A 159 -9.12 8.33 9.04
C TYR A 159 -9.94 8.62 7.78
N PHE A 160 -11.23 8.85 7.99
CA PHE A 160 -12.11 9.38 6.97
C PHE A 160 -12.10 10.91 7.05
N ALA A 161 -11.86 11.57 5.92
CA ALA A 161 -11.98 13.02 5.87
C ALA A 161 -13.46 13.41 5.97
N THR A 162 -13.76 14.40 6.81
CA THR A 162 -15.13 14.90 7.00
C THR A 162 -15.66 15.43 5.67
N GLY A 163 -16.78 14.87 5.18
CA GLY A 163 -17.40 15.27 3.92
C GLY A 163 -16.80 14.66 2.65
N GLN A 164 -15.81 13.79 2.75
CA GLN A 164 -15.25 13.01 1.65
C GLN A 164 -15.49 11.52 1.91
N GLN A 165 -15.86 10.78 0.88
CA GLN A 165 -16.04 9.31 0.95
C GLN A 165 -14.70 8.56 0.81
N GLU A 166 -13.58 9.26 0.80
CA GLU A 166 -12.26 8.68 0.56
C GLU A 166 -11.53 8.43 1.88
N ASN A 167 -10.94 7.25 2.00
CA ASN A 167 -10.03 6.93 3.08
C ASN A 167 -8.70 7.65 2.90
N LEU A 168 -8.32 8.42 3.90
CA LEU A 168 -7.04 9.11 3.95
C LEU A 168 -6.13 8.47 5.00
N MET A 169 -4.85 8.44 4.70
CA MET A 169 -3.79 8.10 5.63
C MET A 169 -3.00 9.36 5.94
N ALA A 170 -3.01 9.80 7.20
CA ALA A 170 -2.22 10.92 7.65
C ALA A 170 -0.89 10.46 8.21
N ILE A 171 0.18 11.08 7.74
CA ILE A 171 1.49 11.03 8.39
C ILE A 171 1.62 12.29 9.22
N VAL A 172 1.87 12.13 10.50
CA VAL A 172 1.94 13.24 11.45
C VAL A 172 3.31 13.26 12.12
N LYS A 173 3.92 14.45 12.16
CA LYS A 173 5.21 14.69 12.83
C LYS A 173 5.14 15.97 13.63
N THR A 174 5.59 15.91 14.88
CA THR A 174 5.71 17.07 15.75
C THR A 174 6.90 17.93 15.34
N ILE A 175 6.70 19.25 15.28
CA ILE A 175 7.74 20.25 15.08
C ILE A 175 8.26 20.65 16.43
N GLN A 176 9.52 20.37 16.71
CA GLN A 176 10.16 20.65 17.98
C GLN A 176 11.17 21.77 17.87
N ASN A 177 11.09 22.74 18.76
CA ASN A 177 12.16 23.67 19.02
C ASN A 177 13.09 23.12 20.08
N ILE A 178 14.38 23.15 19.83
CA ILE A 178 15.40 22.74 20.79
C ILE A 178 16.12 24.01 21.24
N ASP A 179 15.91 24.41 22.50
CA ASP A 179 16.69 25.49 23.10
C ASP A 179 18.14 25.00 23.33
N VAL A 180 19.06 25.60 22.60
CA VAL A 180 20.48 25.22 22.60
C VAL A 180 21.13 25.41 23.99
N ASN A 181 20.61 26.34 24.80
CA ASN A 181 21.16 26.64 26.11
C ASN A 181 20.67 25.70 27.21
N SER A 182 19.39 25.33 27.16
CA SER A 182 18.76 24.48 28.18
C SER A 182 18.56 23.03 27.74
N TYR A 183 18.81 22.68 26.47
CA TYR A 183 18.49 21.42 25.83
C TYR A 183 17.02 21.00 26.01
N ARG A 184 16.13 21.94 26.30
CA ARG A 184 14.71 21.67 26.40
C ARG A 184 14.10 21.59 25.01
N LYS A 185 13.28 20.55 24.82
CA LYS A 185 12.45 20.38 23.62
C LYS A 185 11.07 20.96 23.90
N GLU A 186 10.62 21.83 23.04
CA GLU A 186 9.28 22.43 23.09
C GLU A 186 8.55 22.10 21.79
N ASP A 187 7.34 21.58 21.90
CA ASP A 187 6.50 21.26 20.76
C ASP A 187 5.81 22.56 20.30
N ILE A 188 6.26 23.10 19.17
CA ILE A 188 5.79 24.38 18.62
C ILE A 188 4.82 24.20 17.45
N GLY A 189 4.64 22.99 16.96
CA GLY A 189 3.73 22.72 15.86
C GLY A 189 3.68 21.27 15.45
N ILE A 190 2.92 21.01 14.40
CA ILE A 190 2.73 19.69 13.81
C ILE A 190 2.70 19.81 12.29
N VAL A 191 3.39 18.93 11.60
CA VAL A 191 3.22 18.68 10.16
C VAL A 191 2.27 17.50 9.99
N LYS A 192 1.29 17.66 9.11
CA LYS A 192 0.38 16.59 8.67
C LYS A 192 0.41 16.47 7.17
N LEU A 193 0.69 15.27 6.65
CA LEU A 193 0.61 14.92 5.24
C LEU A 193 -0.51 13.90 5.05
N ASP A 194 -1.50 14.23 4.23
CA ASP A 194 -2.60 13.35 3.90
C ASP A 194 -2.34 12.67 2.56
N LEU A 195 -2.39 11.36 2.56
CA LEU A 195 -2.29 10.52 1.38
C LEU A 195 -3.65 9.87 1.07
N ASN A 196 -4.02 9.90 -0.21
CA ASN A 196 -5.20 9.18 -0.69
C ASN A 196 -4.83 7.70 -0.87
N ILE A 197 -5.44 6.83 -0.06
CA ILE A 197 -5.15 5.40 -0.04
C ILE A 197 -5.45 4.76 -1.38
N ALA A 198 -6.59 5.11 -2.00
CA ALA A 198 -6.97 4.53 -3.29
C ALA A 198 -5.97 4.85 -4.39
N ARG A 199 -5.38 6.05 -4.38
CA ARG A 199 -4.33 6.45 -5.34
C ARG A 199 -2.97 5.84 -5.01
N LEU A 200 -2.64 5.73 -3.73
CA LEU A 200 -1.40 5.12 -3.28
C LEU A 200 -1.29 3.66 -3.74
N PHE A 201 -2.41 2.94 -3.71
CA PHE A 201 -2.50 1.54 -4.11
C PHE A 201 -3.06 1.33 -5.54
N ALA A 202 -3.29 2.41 -6.32
CA ALA A 202 -3.82 2.33 -7.69
C ALA A 202 -2.97 1.49 -8.67
N PRO A 203 -1.63 1.46 -8.60
CA PRO A 203 -0.82 0.62 -9.51
C PRO A 203 -1.20 -0.85 -9.49
N ALA A 204 -1.71 -1.37 -8.39
CA ALA A 204 -2.23 -2.73 -8.31
C ALA A 204 -3.38 -3.02 -9.30
N LYS A 205 -4.11 -1.98 -9.75
CA LYS A 205 -5.20 -2.08 -10.73
C LYS A 205 -4.77 -1.99 -12.19
N GLN A 206 -3.57 -1.51 -12.48
CA GLN A 206 -3.19 -1.12 -13.86
C GLN A 206 -2.49 -2.23 -14.66
N GLU A 207 -1.96 -3.25 -14.02
CA GLU A 207 -1.40 -4.38 -14.76
C GLU A 207 -2.52 -5.29 -15.27
N LYS A 208 -2.92 -5.07 -16.51
CA LYS A 208 -4.01 -5.77 -17.20
C LYS A 208 -3.89 -7.30 -17.25
N ASN A 209 -2.76 -7.85 -16.85
CA ASN A 209 -2.48 -9.31 -16.88
C ASN A 209 -2.24 -9.93 -15.50
N THR A 210 -2.16 -9.15 -14.43
CA THR A 210 -2.04 -9.68 -13.07
C THR A 210 -3.35 -9.47 -12.33
N SER A 211 -4.10 -10.56 -12.16
CA SER A 211 -5.38 -10.56 -11.44
C SER A 211 -5.17 -10.78 -9.94
N PHE A 212 -4.30 -9.99 -9.30
CA PHE A 212 -4.27 -9.99 -7.85
C PHE A 212 -5.18 -8.89 -7.29
N GLN A 213 -5.79 -9.18 -6.18
CA GLN A 213 -6.64 -8.25 -5.46
C GLN A 213 -5.93 -7.88 -4.16
N LEU A 214 -5.97 -6.59 -3.83
CA LEU A 214 -5.33 -6.06 -2.64
C LEU A 214 -6.38 -5.75 -1.58
N ILE A 215 -6.20 -6.31 -0.39
CA ILE A 215 -6.95 -5.97 0.81
C ILE A 215 -5.91 -5.50 1.84
N LEU A 216 -6.11 -4.30 2.35
CA LEU A 216 -5.29 -3.75 3.44
C LEU A 216 -6.11 -3.85 4.73
N CYS A 217 -5.53 -4.50 5.73
CA CYS A 217 -6.14 -4.63 7.05
C CYS A 217 -5.24 -4.02 8.12
N ASP A 218 -5.82 -3.63 9.24
CA ASP A 218 -5.05 -3.27 10.43
C ASP A 218 -4.71 -4.52 11.27
N SER A 219 -4.03 -4.31 12.41
CA SER A 219 -3.66 -5.38 13.34
C SER A 219 -4.87 -6.06 14.03
N ALA A 220 -6.05 -5.50 13.91
CA ALA A 220 -7.32 -6.05 14.41
C ALA A 220 -8.11 -6.78 13.31
N ASN A 221 -7.53 -6.92 12.10
CA ASN A 221 -8.17 -7.45 10.88
C ASN A 221 -9.33 -6.58 10.35
N ASP A 222 -9.42 -5.32 10.76
CA ASP A 222 -10.37 -4.38 10.17
C ASP A 222 -9.90 -3.97 8.76
N ILE A 223 -10.81 -4.05 7.78
CA ILE A 223 -10.50 -3.73 6.40
C ILE A 223 -10.36 -2.22 6.23
N LEU A 224 -9.15 -1.77 5.92
CA LEU A 224 -8.81 -0.36 5.70
C LEU A 224 -8.97 0.05 4.24
N TYR A 225 -8.69 -0.88 3.32
CA TYR A 225 -8.83 -0.69 1.88
C TYR A 225 -9.04 -2.04 1.20
N SER A 226 -9.87 -2.03 0.15
CA SER A 226 -10.05 -3.19 -0.73
C SER A 226 -10.05 -2.73 -2.19
N SER A 227 -9.27 -3.41 -3.02
CA SER A 227 -9.30 -3.22 -4.47
C SER A 227 -10.43 -4.01 -5.15
N LEU A 228 -11.15 -4.85 -4.39
CA LEU A 228 -12.32 -5.57 -4.88
C LEU A 228 -13.38 -4.56 -5.32
N SER A 229 -13.79 -4.64 -6.57
CA SER A 229 -15.00 -3.95 -7.03
C SER A 229 -16.21 -4.72 -6.51
N ASP A 230 -17.28 -4.04 -6.13
CA ASP A 230 -18.53 -4.51 -5.51
C ASP A 230 -19.28 -5.71 -6.17
N GLY A 231 -18.59 -6.52 -6.94
CA GLY A 231 -19.16 -7.57 -7.78
C GLY A 231 -18.96 -9.01 -7.29
N GLY A 232 -19.27 -9.32 -6.05
CA GLY A 232 -19.61 -10.72 -5.73
C GLY A 232 -18.74 -11.51 -4.76
N VAL A 233 -17.59 -11.03 -4.30
CA VAL A 233 -16.82 -11.67 -3.22
C VAL A 233 -16.65 -10.68 -2.08
N ASN A 234 -17.23 -11.02 -0.93
CA ASN A 234 -17.10 -10.17 0.26
C ASN A 234 -15.68 -10.29 0.82
N ALA A 235 -15.01 -9.15 1.05
CA ALA A 235 -13.66 -9.11 1.61
C ALA A 235 -13.57 -9.84 2.98
N GLU A 236 -14.64 -9.83 3.77
CA GLU A 236 -14.75 -10.58 5.02
C GLU A 236 -14.71 -12.11 4.81
N GLN A 237 -15.26 -12.60 3.70
CA GLN A 237 -15.21 -14.04 3.35
C GLN A 237 -13.79 -14.44 2.93
N ILE A 238 -13.04 -13.54 2.28
CA ILE A 238 -11.64 -13.79 1.93
C ILE A 238 -10.80 -13.83 3.20
N LEU A 239 -10.98 -12.88 4.12
CA LEU A 239 -10.24 -12.84 5.38
C LEU A 239 -10.47 -14.08 6.23
N SER A 240 -11.71 -14.55 6.33
CA SER A 240 -12.03 -15.79 7.06
C SER A 240 -11.40 -17.04 6.42
N ALA A 241 -11.25 -17.06 5.09
CA ALA A 241 -10.60 -18.17 4.38
C ALA A 241 -9.06 -18.12 4.47
N VAL A 242 -8.48 -16.91 4.64
CA VAL A 242 -7.02 -16.70 4.78
C VAL A 242 -6.54 -17.17 6.17
N ASP A 243 -7.32 -16.97 7.22
CA ASP A 243 -6.99 -17.42 8.58
C ASP A 243 -6.86 -18.95 8.69
N GLU A 244 -7.52 -19.70 7.80
CA GLU A 244 -7.42 -21.17 7.76
C GLU A 244 -6.20 -21.71 6.99
N GLN A 245 -5.53 -20.92 6.12
CA GLN A 245 -4.51 -21.43 5.19
C GLN A 245 -3.11 -20.82 5.30
N ASN A 246 -2.79 -20.07 6.33
CA ASN A 246 -1.43 -19.53 6.55
C ASN A 246 -0.80 -18.82 5.32
N THR A 247 -1.61 -18.10 4.55
CA THR A 247 -1.16 -17.30 3.41
C THR A 247 -0.63 -15.97 3.90
N ASN A 248 0.51 -15.53 3.34
CA ASN A 248 1.21 -14.30 3.67
C ASN A 248 0.26 -13.09 3.56
N CYS A 249 -0.38 -12.75 4.66
CA CYS A 249 -1.09 -11.50 4.80
C CYS A 249 -0.03 -10.40 4.95
N LEU A 250 -0.05 -9.39 4.08
CA LEU A 250 0.76 -8.19 4.26
C LEU A 250 0.24 -7.43 5.48
N LEU A 251 0.69 -7.83 6.65
CA LEU A 251 0.46 -7.12 7.89
C LEU A 251 1.49 -5.99 7.98
N TYR A 252 1.08 -4.78 7.63
CA TYR A 252 1.83 -3.60 8.00
C TYR A 252 1.59 -3.33 9.49
N THR A 253 2.52 -3.75 10.32
CA THR A 253 2.58 -3.32 11.71
C THR A 253 3.33 -2.00 11.75
N SER A 254 2.65 -0.93 12.18
CA SER A 254 3.32 0.32 12.54
C SER A 254 4.44 -0.01 13.53
N PRO A 255 5.68 0.42 13.31
CA PRO A 255 6.72 0.23 14.31
C PRO A 255 6.31 0.97 15.59
N SER A 256 6.24 0.22 16.68
CA SER A 256 6.03 0.70 18.05
C SER A 256 7.21 1.53 18.55
#